data_ad3c3d56165194653b18d66f1977208f
#
_entry.id   ad3c3d56165194653b18d66f1977208f
#
_cell.length_a   1.000
_cell.length_b   1.000
_cell.length_c   1.000
_cell.angle_alpha   90.00
_cell.angle_beta   90.00
_cell.angle_gamma   90.00
#
_symmetry.space_group_name_H-M   'P 1'
#
loop_
_entity.id
_entity.type
_entity.pdbx_description
1 polymer ?
#
loop_
_entity_poly.entity_id
_entity_poly.type
_entity_poly.pdbx_seq_one_letter_code
_entity_poly.pdbx_strand_id
1 'polypeptide(L)'
;MSMNLHGSAGLAMAELSAVGQRARRRVAYRLLPFVFLLYIVNYLDRVNVSFANLRMSADLGFSDRVYGLGVGMFYITYVLFEIPGAVIVERWSARKWIARIMISWGIVTILTGFVHTATQFYAARFFLGAAESSFFPGMIVYLTHWFCARDRSRAIACLYAANPAAALIGSPLAGWLLGVHWLSLTGWRWLFILEGIPAVVVGTITYFYMTDRPVQASWLPHDERDWLVKELQDELKAKNKLRNPTILEAFRDARILRLILAYFLALTGALGTIYWIPTFVKRLSGVSNQTVTLLLLVPALIGLAGMLINGWHSDKTAERRLHTAIPLLAAGSMFALLTLGRHNMPLAIVSLLLGSGFLYAYYPTFWAIPTMMLSEAAAAATFGLINSIGQLGGLAGNYTIGYLNDRTHSLTASFAFIALVYVVAGNLILSLRIRDPIGVLPRSN
;
A
#
# COMPACT_ATOMS: atom_id res chain seq x y z
N MET A 1 14.81 -9.89 -58.26
CA MET A 1 13.59 -10.28 -57.47
C MET A 1 13.80 -10.29 -55.95
N SER A 2 15.02 -10.10 -55.43
CA SER A 2 15.34 -10.10 -53.99
C SER A 2 15.22 -8.74 -53.27
N MET A 3 15.15 -7.63 -54.01
CA MET A 3 15.11 -6.28 -53.39
C MET A 3 13.76 -5.85 -52.82
N ASN A 4 12.66 -6.46 -53.29
CA ASN A 4 11.30 -6.10 -52.78
C ASN A 4 10.90 -6.81 -51.45
N LEU A 5 11.56 -7.89 -51.06
CA LEU A 5 11.23 -8.63 -49.85
C LEU A 5 11.73 -7.93 -48.56
N HIS A 6 12.84 -7.19 -48.63
CA HIS A 6 13.34 -6.45 -47.45
C HIS A 6 12.54 -5.18 -47.16
N GLY A 7 12.06 -4.50 -48.22
CA GLY A 7 11.20 -3.32 -48.06
C GLY A 7 9.82 -3.66 -47.49
N SER A 8 9.21 -4.73 -47.92
CA SER A 8 7.90 -5.16 -47.41
C SER A 8 7.95 -5.66 -45.96
N ALA A 9 9.03 -6.36 -45.56
CA ALA A 9 9.25 -6.79 -44.19
C ALA A 9 9.49 -5.60 -43.25
N GLY A 10 10.23 -4.58 -43.69
CA GLY A 10 10.48 -3.36 -42.93
C GLY A 10 9.20 -2.54 -42.71
N LEU A 11 8.36 -2.40 -43.75
CA LEU A 11 7.04 -1.74 -43.62
C LEU A 11 6.09 -2.49 -42.70
N ALA A 12 6.01 -3.81 -42.80
CA ALA A 12 5.19 -4.63 -41.91
C ALA A 12 5.64 -4.54 -40.44
N MET A 13 6.97 -4.50 -40.17
CA MET A 13 7.48 -4.30 -38.80
C MET A 13 7.18 -2.89 -38.29
N ALA A 14 7.25 -1.86 -39.10
CA ALA A 14 6.89 -0.49 -38.73
C ALA A 14 5.40 -0.36 -38.45
N GLU A 15 4.54 -0.96 -39.24
CA GLU A 15 3.08 -1.00 -38.99
C GLU A 15 2.73 -1.75 -37.70
N LEU A 16 3.31 -2.92 -37.45
CA LEU A 16 3.13 -3.67 -36.20
C LEU A 16 3.60 -2.86 -34.98
N SER A 17 4.69 -2.11 -35.13
CA SER A 17 5.17 -1.20 -34.07
C SER A 17 4.18 -0.06 -33.81
N ALA A 18 3.59 0.53 -34.85
CA ALA A 18 2.59 1.59 -34.75
C ALA A 18 1.28 1.09 -34.15
N VAL A 19 0.80 -0.12 -34.52
CA VAL A 19 -0.39 -0.75 -33.89
C VAL A 19 -0.13 -0.98 -32.42
N GLY A 20 1.02 -1.53 -32.07
CA GLY A 20 1.38 -1.76 -30.69
C GLY A 20 1.44 -0.49 -29.82
N GLN A 21 1.97 0.62 -30.38
CA GLN A 21 1.97 1.90 -29.67
C GLN A 21 0.55 2.44 -29.44
N ARG A 22 -0.35 2.35 -30.43
CA ARG A 22 -1.74 2.75 -30.31
C ARG A 22 -2.48 1.92 -29.27
N ALA A 23 -2.34 0.59 -29.33
CA ALA A 23 -2.95 -0.35 -28.39
C ALA A 23 -2.55 -0.02 -26.93
N ARG A 24 -1.26 0.09 -26.67
CA ARG A 24 -0.71 0.42 -25.34
C ARG A 24 -1.20 1.75 -24.82
N ARG A 25 -1.22 2.78 -25.67
CA ARG A 25 -1.70 4.11 -25.31
C ARG A 25 -3.20 4.07 -24.98
N ARG A 26 -4.02 3.43 -25.78
CA ARG A 26 -5.48 3.30 -25.57
C ARG A 26 -5.80 2.55 -24.28
N VAL A 27 -5.11 1.44 -24.02
CA VAL A 27 -5.23 0.67 -22.78
C VAL A 27 -4.84 1.54 -21.57
N ALA A 28 -3.72 2.23 -21.64
CA ALA A 28 -3.26 3.10 -20.55
C ALA A 28 -4.28 4.23 -20.25
N TYR A 29 -4.74 4.95 -21.27
CA TYR A 29 -5.71 6.05 -21.08
C TYR A 29 -7.07 5.57 -20.56
N ARG A 30 -7.49 4.35 -20.88
CA ARG A 30 -8.77 3.82 -20.41
C ARG A 30 -8.67 3.23 -19.00
N LEU A 31 -7.62 2.46 -18.72
CA LEU A 31 -7.57 1.69 -17.49
C LEU A 31 -6.88 2.44 -16.32
N LEU A 32 -5.78 3.15 -16.57
CA LEU A 32 -5.02 3.76 -15.48
C LEU A 32 -5.80 4.82 -14.68
N PRO A 33 -6.56 5.74 -15.29
CA PRO A 33 -7.35 6.70 -14.51
C PRO A 33 -8.40 6.02 -13.64
N PHE A 34 -9.04 4.96 -14.16
CA PHE A 34 -10.04 4.22 -13.41
C PHE A 34 -9.42 3.43 -12.26
N VAL A 35 -8.34 2.71 -12.52
CA VAL A 35 -7.58 1.96 -11.50
C VAL A 35 -7.04 2.90 -10.41
N PHE A 36 -6.58 4.10 -10.80
CA PHE A 36 -6.16 5.14 -9.88
C PHE A 36 -7.30 5.61 -8.97
N LEU A 37 -8.48 5.83 -9.54
CA LEU A 37 -9.69 6.18 -8.78
C LEU A 37 -10.07 5.08 -7.79
N LEU A 38 -10.08 3.80 -8.23
CA LEU A 38 -10.38 2.66 -7.37
C LEU A 38 -9.45 2.64 -6.15
N TYR A 39 -8.17 2.93 -6.37
CA TYR A 39 -7.17 2.90 -5.32
C TYR A 39 -7.25 4.12 -4.38
N ILE A 40 -7.63 5.30 -4.89
CA ILE A 40 -7.96 6.46 -4.04
C ILE A 40 -9.09 6.10 -3.08
N VAL A 41 -10.19 5.55 -3.60
CA VAL A 41 -11.36 5.16 -2.78
C VAL A 41 -10.94 4.12 -1.73
N ASN A 42 -10.12 3.15 -2.11
CA ASN A 42 -9.59 2.14 -1.18
C ASN A 42 -8.75 2.77 -0.07
N TYR A 43 -7.83 3.66 -0.41
CA TYR A 43 -6.92 4.23 0.58
C TYR A 43 -7.61 5.22 1.53
N LEU A 44 -8.61 5.96 1.05
CA LEU A 44 -9.46 6.82 1.89
C LEU A 44 -10.14 5.97 2.98
N ASP A 45 -10.79 4.89 2.59
CA ASP A 45 -11.47 3.98 3.51
C ASP A 45 -10.51 3.33 4.52
N ARG A 46 -9.31 2.98 4.07
CA ARG A 46 -8.30 2.34 4.93
C ARG A 46 -7.86 3.23 6.09
N VAL A 47 -7.75 4.53 5.88
CA VAL A 47 -7.24 5.47 6.90
C VAL A 47 -8.33 6.21 7.68
N ASN A 48 -9.61 6.14 7.26
CA ASN A 48 -10.72 6.87 7.87
C ASN A 48 -10.87 6.62 9.37
N VAL A 49 -10.66 5.36 9.81
CA VAL A 49 -10.74 5.00 11.23
C VAL A 49 -9.74 5.75 12.11
N SER A 50 -8.60 6.17 11.55
CA SER A 50 -7.61 6.96 12.27
C SER A 50 -8.10 8.38 12.57
N PHE A 51 -8.80 8.98 11.61
CA PHE A 51 -9.45 10.28 11.79
C PHE A 51 -10.70 10.17 12.66
N ALA A 52 -11.53 9.15 12.42
CA ALA A 52 -12.72 8.89 13.23
C ALA A 52 -12.39 8.77 14.72
N ASN A 53 -11.23 8.18 15.05
CA ASN A 53 -10.78 8.01 16.44
C ASN A 53 -10.65 9.31 17.21
N LEU A 54 -10.46 10.45 16.55
CA LEU A 54 -10.41 11.76 17.20
C LEU A 54 -11.71 12.13 17.97
N ARG A 55 -12.82 11.46 17.66
CA ARG A 55 -14.12 11.63 18.30
C ARG A 55 -14.75 10.32 18.75
N MET A 56 -14.63 9.28 17.92
CA MET A 56 -15.30 7.98 18.10
C MET A 56 -15.00 7.34 19.47
N SER A 57 -13.73 7.28 19.87
CA SER A 57 -13.36 6.66 21.14
C SER A 57 -13.94 7.42 22.35
N ALA A 58 -13.99 8.74 22.31
CA ALA A 58 -14.63 9.54 23.38
C ALA A 58 -16.15 9.33 23.40
N ASP A 59 -16.80 9.34 22.23
CA ASP A 59 -18.27 9.20 22.13
C ASP A 59 -18.74 7.80 22.54
N LEU A 60 -17.92 6.76 22.33
CA LEU A 60 -18.28 5.35 22.62
C LEU A 60 -17.64 4.83 23.91
N GLY A 61 -16.82 5.63 24.61
CA GLY A 61 -16.11 5.21 25.81
C GLY A 61 -15.04 4.15 25.54
N PHE A 62 -14.43 4.15 24.35
CA PHE A 62 -13.39 3.18 24.00
C PHE A 62 -12.05 3.60 24.60
N SER A 63 -11.37 2.63 25.24
CA SER A 63 -10.00 2.79 25.63
C SER A 63 -9.06 2.70 24.41
N ASP A 64 -7.82 3.14 24.57
CA ASP A 64 -6.79 3.03 23.54
C ASP A 64 -6.55 1.56 23.15
N ARG A 65 -6.64 0.63 24.09
CA ARG A 65 -6.53 -0.81 23.85
C ARG A 65 -7.68 -1.31 22.98
N VAL A 66 -8.92 -0.87 23.25
CA VAL A 66 -10.09 -1.23 22.41
C VAL A 66 -9.90 -0.73 21.00
N TYR A 67 -9.48 0.53 20.80
CA TYR A 67 -9.22 1.07 19.48
C TYR A 67 -8.09 0.30 18.78
N GLY A 68 -6.94 0.12 19.44
CA GLY A 68 -5.79 -0.55 18.85
C GLY A 68 -6.08 -2.00 18.45
N LEU A 69 -6.81 -2.76 19.29
CA LEU A 69 -7.24 -4.11 18.97
C LEU A 69 -8.22 -4.11 17.79
N GLY A 70 -9.19 -3.20 17.77
CA GLY A 70 -10.15 -3.08 16.67
C GLY A 70 -9.47 -2.83 15.33
N VAL A 71 -8.53 -1.88 15.27
CA VAL A 71 -7.73 -1.65 14.07
C VAL A 71 -6.92 -2.89 13.70
N GLY A 72 -6.36 -3.59 14.69
CA GLY A 72 -5.58 -4.82 14.51
C GLY A 72 -6.41 -5.99 13.95
N MET A 73 -7.68 -6.13 14.35
CA MET A 73 -8.59 -7.20 13.89
C MET A 73 -8.73 -7.24 12.36
N PHE A 74 -8.67 -6.09 11.71
CA PHE A 74 -8.65 -5.97 10.25
C PHE A 74 -7.54 -6.82 9.62
N TYR A 75 -6.33 -6.76 10.17
CA TYR A 75 -5.16 -7.43 9.58
C TYR A 75 -5.19 -8.95 9.69
N ILE A 76 -5.89 -9.50 10.68
CA ILE A 76 -6.04 -10.96 10.82
C ILE A 76 -6.75 -11.54 9.59
N THR A 77 -7.91 -11.00 9.27
CA THR A 77 -8.70 -11.51 8.13
C THR A 77 -8.17 -11.04 6.79
N TYR A 78 -7.58 -9.85 6.75
CA TYR A 78 -6.93 -9.35 5.55
C TYR A 78 -5.85 -10.35 5.07
N VAL A 79 -4.92 -10.75 5.95
CA VAL A 79 -3.85 -11.70 5.61
C VAL A 79 -4.40 -13.09 5.29
N LEU A 80 -5.40 -13.55 6.06
CA LEU A 80 -5.99 -14.88 5.84
C LEU A 80 -6.61 -15.02 4.45
N PHE A 81 -7.27 -13.98 3.95
CA PHE A 81 -7.99 -14.00 2.66
C PHE A 81 -7.21 -13.35 1.50
N GLU A 82 -6.04 -12.76 1.73
CA GLU A 82 -5.25 -12.07 0.71
C GLU A 82 -4.85 -13.01 -0.44
N ILE A 83 -4.20 -14.13 -0.12
CA ILE A 83 -3.74 -15.10 -1.12
C ILE A 83 -4.90 -15.83 -1.80
N PRO A 84 -5.88 -16.41 -1.06
CA PRO A 84 -7.04 -17.03 -1.70
C PRO A 84 -7.77 -16.11 -2.68
N GLY A 85 -7.96 -14.86 -2.29
CA GLY A 85 -8.64 -13.89 -3.14
C GLY A 85 -7.85 -13.51 -4.39
N ALA A 86 -6.53 -13.39 -4.31
CA ALA A 86 -5.69 -13.16 -5.48
C ALA A 86 -5.79 -14.32 -6.50
N VAL A 87 -5.86 -15.56 -6.01
CA VAL A 87 -6.08 -16.74 -6.85
C VAL A 87 -7.45 -16.71 -7.53
N ILE A 88 -8.48 -16.22 -6.84
CA ILE A 88 -9.82 -16.07 -7.43
C ILE A 88 -9.81 -15.03 -8.55
N VAL A 89 -9.13 -13.89 -8.37
CA VAL A 89 -8.96 -12.88 -9.42
C VAL A 89 -8.34 -13.48 -10.68
N GLU A 90 -7.28 -14.29 -10.50
CA GLU A 90 -6.56 -14.91 -11.63
C GLU A 90 -7.40 -15.94 -12.36
N ARG A 91 -8.10 -16.83 -11.63
CA ARG A 91 -8.76 -18.01 -12.18
C ARG A 91 -10.20 -17.80 -12.61
N TRP A 92 -10.89 -16.82 -12.01
CA TRP A 92 -12.32 -16.61 -12.26
C TRP A 92 -12.58 -15.33 -13.06
N SER A 93 -12.63 -14.16 -12.40
CA SER A 93 -12.91 -12.87 -13.03
C SER A 93 -12.41 -11.74 -12.14
N ALA A 94 -11.45 -10.98 -12.65
CA ALA A 94 -10.96 -9.78 -11.97
C ALA A 94 -12.07 -8.75 -11.78
N ARG A 95 -12.85 -8.50 -12.84
CA ARG A 95 -13.98 -7.57 -12.84
C ARG A 95 -15.00 -7.87 -11.75
N LYS A 96 -15.50 -9.12 -11.71
CA LYS A 96 -16.54 -9.52 -10.76
C LYS A 96 -15.99 -9.52 -9.33
N TRP A 97 -14.77 -10.01 -9.15
CA TRP A 97 -14.17 -10.12 -7.82
C TRP A 97 -13.80 -8.76 -7.23
N ILE A 98 -13.21 -7.84 -8.01
CA ILE A 98 -12.89 -6.48 -7.56
C ILE A 98 -14.20 -5.70 -7.27
N ALA A 99 -15.20 -5.82 -8.12
CA ALA A 99 -16.51 -5.22 -7.86
C ALA A 99 -17.12 -5.73 -6.55
N ARG A 100 -17.10 -7.06 -6.32
CA ARG A 100 -17.56 -7.67 -5.07
C ARG A 100 -16.80 -7.12 -3.86
N ILE A 101 -15.46 -7.07 -3.96
CA ILE A 101 -14.61 -6.51 -2.91
C ILE A 101 -15.09 -5.09 -2.57
N MET A 102 -15.16 -4.20 -3.55
CA MET A 102 -15.52 -2.80 -3.33
C MET A 102 -16.92 -2.62 -2.75
N ILE A 103 -17.91 -3.33 -3.27
CA ILE A 103 -19.29 -3.26 -2.77
C ILE A 103 -19.36 -3.79 -1.33
N SER A 104 -18.75 -4.96 -1.05
CA SER A 104 -18.82 -5.56 0.28
C SER A 104 -18.08 -4.73 1.33
N TRP A 105 -16.87 -4.21 1.02
CA TRP A 105 -16.19 -3.35 2.00
C TRP A 105 -16.94 -2.03 2.20
N GLY A 106 -17.44 -1.40 1.13
CA GLY A 106 -18.19 -0.14 1.25
C GLY A 106 -19.44 -0.29 2.12
N ILE A 107 -20.16 -1.41 2.02
CA ILE A 107 -21.29 -1.72 2.90
C ILE A 107 -20.80 -1.87 4.35
N VAL A 108 -19.73 -2.63 4.60
CA VAL A 108 -19.19 -2.80 5.96
C VAL A 108 -18.71 -1.47 6.54
N THR A 109 -18.10 -0.61 5.71
CA THR A 109 -17.69 0.75 6.13
C THR A 109 -18.90 1.60 6.51
N ILE A 110 -19.97 1.63 5.71
CA ILE A 110 -21.21 2.32 6.07
C ILE A 110 -21.76 1.78 7.40
N LEU A 111 -21.80 0.46 7.57
CA LEU A 111 -22.26 -0.18 8.81
C LEU A 111 -21.38 0.17 10.02
N THR A 112 -20.08 0.41 9.81
CA THR A 112 -19.17 0.87 10.86
C THR A 112 -19.59 2.23 11.43
N GLY A 113 -20.24 3.08 10.63
CA GLY A 113 -20.84 4.33 11.11
C GLY A 113 -21.95 4.17 12.15
N PHE A 114 -22.49 2.97 12.32
CA PHE A 114 -23.60 2.66 13.24
C PHE A 114 -23.18 1.79 14.44
N VAL A 115 -21.89 1.59 14.68
CA VAL A 115 -21.41 0.84 15.85
C VAL A 115 -21.62 1.63 17.15
N HIS A 116 -21.93 0.89 18.22
CA HIS A 116 -22.16 1.43 19.56
C HIS A 116 -21.31 0.74 20.64
N THR A 117 -20.76 -0.45 20.36
CA THR A 117 -20.01 -1.24 21.33
C THR A 117 -18.67 -1.68 20.76
N ALA A 118 -17.70 -1.98 21.65
CA ALA A 118 -16.39 -2.51 21.26
C ALA A 118 -16.52 -3.81 20.45
N THR A 119 -17.45 -4.70 20.81
CA THR A 119 -17.67 -5.95 20.08
C THR A 119 -18.15 -5.70 18.65
N GLN A 120 -19.08 -4.76 18.46
CA GLN A 120 -19.54 -4.37 17.11
C GLN A 120 -18.40 -3.75 16.31
N PHE A 121 -17.55 -2.92 16.92
CA PHE A 121 -16.37 -2.35 16.27
C PHE A 121 -15.39 -3.44 15.86
N TYR A 122 -15.09 -4.41 16.73
CA TYR A 122 -14.22 -5.54 16.38
C TYR A 122 -14.79 -6.36 15.22
N ALA A 123 -16.09 -6.68 15.27
CA ALA A 123 -16.76 -7.41 14.19
C ALA A 123 -16.72 -6.65 12.87
N ALA A 124 -17.02 -5.34 12.88
CA ALA A 124 -16.96 -4.51 11.70
C ALA A 124 -15.53 -4.49 11.09
N ARG A 125 -14.50 -4.32 11.91
CA ARG A 125 -13.09 -4.34 11.46
C ARG A 125 -12.66 -5.72 10.95
N PHE A 126 -13.12 -6.80 11.57
CA PHE A 126 -12.87 -8.17 11.14
C PHE A 126 -13.49 -8.43 9.75
N PHE A 127 -14.77 -8.10 9.56
CA PHE A 127 -15.44 -8.27 8.26
C PHE A 127 -14.90 -7.33 7.19
N LEU A 128 -14.47 -6.12 7.57
CA LEU A 128 -13.83 -5.18 6.66
C LEU A 128 -12.52 -5.75 6.12
N GLY A 129 -11.67 -6.32 6.97
CA GLY A 129 -10.43 -6.96 6.56
C GLY A 129 -10.67 -8.12 5.58
N ALA A 130 -11.68 -8.97 5.86
CA ALA A 130 -12.07 -10.05 4.95
C ALA A 130 -12.62 -9.53 3.62
N ALA A 131 -13.42 -8.48 3.64
CA ALA A 131 -14.03 -7.88 2.46
C ALA A 131 -12.99 -7.19 1.56
N GLU A 132 -12.05 -6.43 2.14
CA GLU A 132 -11.02 -5.65 1.44
C GLU A 132 -9.81 -6.50 1.02
N SER A 133 -9.62 -7.66 1.64
CA SER A 133 -8.51 -8.56 1.32
C SER A 133 -8.42 -8.82 -0.18
N SER A 134 -7.22 -9.01 -0.67
CA SER A 134 -6.96 -9.27 -2.09
C SER A 134 -7.28 -8.12 -3.07
N PHE A 135 -7.75 -6.96 -2.63
CA PHE A 135 -7.92 -5.83 -3.54
C PHE A 135 -6.61 -5.43 -4.22
N PHE A 136 -5.58 -5.14 -3.42
CA PHE A 136 -4.27 -4.73 -3.95
C PHE A 136 -3.60 -5.83 -4.80
N PRO A 137 -3.40 -7.07 -4.32
CA PRO A 137 -2.82 -8.12 -5.16
C PRO A 137 -3.71 -8.43 -6.36
N GLY A 138 -5.02 -8.37 -6.24
CA GLY A 138 -5.95 -8.55 -7.35
C GLY A 138 -5.81 -7.48 -8.43
N MET A 139 -5.57 -6.22 -8.04
CA MET A 139 -5.27 -5.14 -8.98
C MET A 139 -3.94 -5.36 -9.70
N ILE A 140 -2.90 -5.82 -8.99
CA ILE A 140 -1.62 -6.18 -9.63
C ILE A 140 -1.84 -7.31 -10.67
N VAL A 141 -2.56 -8.37 -10.31
CA VAL A 141 -2.92 -9.45 -11.23
C VAL A 141 -3.68 -8.89 -12.44
N TYR A 142 -4.70 -8.06 -12.24
CA TYR A 142 -5.44 -7.41 -13.32
C TYR A 142 -4.53 -6.61 -14.27
N LEU A 143 -3.62 -5.81 -13.71
CA LEU A 143 -2.67 -5.04 -14.52
C LEU A 143 -1.75 -5.93 -15.35
N THR A 144 -1.39 -7.14 -14.88
CA THR A 144 -0.59 -8.08 -15.68
C THR A 144 -1.34 -8.64 -16.89
N HIS A 145 -2.68 -8.64 -16.85
CA HIS A 145 -3.51 -9.09 -17.98
C HIS A 145 -3.61 -8.04 -19.11
N TRP A 146 -3.26 -6.78 -18.83
CA TRP A 146 -3.45 -5.68 -19.76
C TRP A 146 -2.16 -4.97 -20.18
N PHE A 147 -1.14 -5.00 -19.33
CA PHE A 147 0.12 -4.28 -19.55
C PHE A 147 1.26 -5.24 -19.80
N CYS A 148 1.92 -5.06 -20.96
CA CYS A 148 3.16 -5.75 -21.30
C CYS A 148 4.25 -5.43 -20.28
N ALA A 149 5.26 -6.29 -20.12
CA ALA A 149 6.33 -6.19 -19.12
C ALA A 149 6.96 -4.79 -19.06
N ARG A 150 7.24 -4.18 -20.22
CA ARG A 150 7.84 -2.84 -20.33
C ARG A 150 6.98 -1.71 -19.77
N ASP A 151 5.65 -1.84 -19.73
CA ASP A 151 4.71 -0.82 -19.25
C ASP A 151 4.18 -1.12 -17.84
N ARG A 152 4.30 -2.36 -17.39
CA ARG A 152 3.73 -2.85 -16.13
C ARG A 152 4.25 -2.08 -14.92
N SER A 153 5.54 -1.78 -14.86
CA SER A 153 6.12 -1.00 -13.77
C SER A 153 5.53 0.40 -13.67
N ARG A 154 5.26 1.06 -14.82
CA ARG A 154 4.59 2.37 -14.85
C ARG A 154 3.14 2.28 -14.40
N ALA A 155 2.41 1.23 -14.79
CA ALA A 155 1.04 1.02 -14.37
C ALA A 155 0.95 0.80 -12.83
N ILE A 156 1.86 0.01 -12.27
CA ILE A 156 1.97 -0.22 -10.82
C ILE A 156 2.37 1.08 -10.10
N ALA A 157 3.31 1.85 -10.64
CA ALA A 157 3.69 3.14 -10.06
C ALA A 157 2.51 4.13 -10.03
N CYS A 158 1.68 4.15 -11.09
CA CYS A 158 0.44 4.93 -11.13
C CYS A 158 -0.52 4.50 -10.02
N LEU A 159 -0.67 3.20 -9.78
CA LEU A 159 -1.48 2.67 -8.68
C LEU A 159 -0.98 3.18 -7.33
N TYR A 160 0.33 3.09 -7.04
CA TYR A 160 0.90 3.57 -5.78
C TYR A 160 0.82 5.09 -5.60
N ALA A 161 0.85 5.86 -6.69
CA ALA A 161 0.71 7.31 -6.64
C ALA A 161 -0.67 7.76 -6.12
N ALA A 162 -1.66 6.87 -6.11
CA ALA A 162 -2.96 7.13 -5.49
C ALA A 162 -2.88 7.29 -3.96
N ASN A 163 -1.89 6.69 -3.27
CA ASN A 163 -1.75 6.82 -1.81
C ASN A 163 -1.56 8.27 -1.35
N PRO A 164 -0.55 9.01 -1.82
CA PRO A 164 -0.41 10.41 -1.44
C PRO A 164 -1.57 11.27 -1.96
N ALA A 165 -2.12 10.99 -3.15
CA ALA A 165 -3.28 11.70 -3.65
C ALA A 165 -4.51 11.52 -2.75
N ALA A 166 -4.77 10.29 -2.28
CA ALA A 166 -5.84 10.00 -1.34
C ALA A 166 -5.61 10.70 0.02
N ALA A 167 -4.37 10.75 0.52
CA ALA A 167 -4.05 11.46 1.75
C ALA A 167 -4.31 12.97 1.63
N LEU A 168 -3.94 13.58 0.48
CA LEU A 168 -4.16 15.00 0.21
C LEU A 168 -5.65 15.37 0.13
N ILE A 169 -6.49 14.47 -0.35
CA ILE A 169 -7.95 14.66 -0.45
C ILE A 169 -8.62 14.29 0.88
N GLY A 170 -8.26 13.14 1.45
CA GLY A 170 -8.93 12.56 2.61
C GLY A 170 -8.71 13.33 3.89
N SER A 171 -7.49 13.86 4.12
CA SER A 171 -7.21 14.59 5.36
C SER A 171 -8.07 15.85 5.53
N PRO A 172 -8.19 16.77 4.55
CA PRO A 172 -9.10 17.92 4.65
C PRO A 172 -10.57 17.50 4.72
N LEU A 173 -10.97 16.48 3.93
CA LEU A 173 -12.34 15.97 3.94
C LEU A 173 -12.72 15.42 5.31
N ALA A 174 -11.85 14.59 5.91
CA ALA A 174 -12.06 14.04 7.25
C ALA A 174 -12.15 15.17 8.30
N GLY A 175 -11.27 16.18 8.20
CA GLY A 175 -11.31 17.34 9.11
C GLY A 175 -12.63 18.09 9.04
N TRP A 176 -13.17 18.29 7.86
CA TRP A 176 -14.47 18.92 7.65
C TRP A 176 -15.61 18.04 8.18
N LEU A 177 -15.63 16.75 7.82
CA LEU A 177 -16.68 15.83 8.22
C LEU A 177 -16.74 15.62 9.75
N LEU A 178 -15.61 15.63 10.44
CA LEU A 178 -15.59 15.53 11.90
C LEU A 178 -16.29 16.70 12.61
N GLY A 179 -16.47 17.85 11.94
CA GLY A 179 -17.21 19.00 12.43
C GLY A 179 -18.73 18.96 12.16
N VAL A 180 -19.18 18.00 11.34
CA VAL A 180 -20.59 17.90 10.90
C VAL A 180 -21.46 17.24 11.97
N HIS A 181 -22.69 17.74 12.12
CA HIS A 181 -23.73 17.21 13.00
C HIS A 181 -25.07 17.16 12.23
N TRP A 182 -25.18 16.25 11.26
CA TRP A 182 -26.40 16.09 10.47
C TRP A 182 -27.26 14.95 11.01
N LEU A 183 -28.56 15.10 10.96
CA LEU A 183 -29.53 14.06 11.34
C LEU A 183 -29.25 13.42 12.72
N SER A 184 -28.83 14.25 13.69
CA SER A 184 -28.45 13.80 15.05
C SER A 184 -27.29 12.79 15.12
N LEU A 185 -26.53 12.60 14.02
CA LEU A 185 -25.34 11.77 13.98
C LEU A 185 -24.07 12.65 14.10
N THR A 186 -23.11 12.15 14.87
CA THR A 186 -21.80 12.80 15.04
C THR A 186 -20.93 12.65 13.77
N GLY A 187 -20.02 13.60 13.55
CA GLY A 187 -19.22 13.69 12.32
C GLY A 187 -18.40 12.45 11.98
N TRP A 188 -17.91 11.68 12.97
CA TRP A 188 -17.16 10.45 12.71
C TRP A 188 -18.05 9.34 12.09
N ARG A 189 -19.36 9.33 12.36
CA ARG A 189 -20.32 8.42 11.73
C ARG A 189 -20.49 8.78 10.26
N TRP A 190 -20.62 10.07 9.97
CA TRP A 190 -20.70 10.56 8.61
C TRP A 190 -19.43 10.30 7.81
N LEU A 191 -18.26 10.32 8.44
CA LEU A 191 -17.01 9.96 7.78
C LEU A 191 -17.09 8.53 7.21
N PHE A 192 -17.51 7.54 7.99
CA PHE A 192 -17.68 6.17 7.49
C PHE A 192 -18.78 6.05 6.44
N ILE A 193 -19.93 6.70 6.64
CA ILE A 193 -21.06 6.64 5.69
C ILE A 193 -20.65 7.24 4.34
N LEU A 194 -20.10 8.46 4.33
CA LEU A 194 -19.78 9.18 3.11
C LEU A 194 -18.52 8.67 2.39
N GLU A 195 -17.63 7.97 3.06
CA GLU A 195 -16.51 7.29 2.42
C GLU A 195 -16.87 5.88 1.94
N GLY A 196 -17.82 5.20 2.58
CA GLY A 196 -18.31 3.90 2.14
C GLY A 196 -19.21 3.97 0.90
N ILE A 197 -20.02 5.03 0.74
CA ILE A 197 -20.91 5.19 -0.43
C ILE A 197 -20.12 5.21 -1.76
N PRO A 198 -19.06 5.99 -1.95
CA PRO A 198 -18.24 5.95 -3.15
C PRO A 198 -17.71 4.55 -3.47
N ALA A 199 -17.32 3.76 -2.45
CA ALA A 199 -16.86 2.39 -2.67
C ALA A 199 -17.95 1.50 -3.27
N VAL A 200 -19.19 1.58 -2.77
CA VAL A 200 -20.33 0.84 -3.33
C VAL A 200 -20.65 1.30 -4.76
N VAL A 201 -20.70 2.62 -4.99
CA VAL A 201 -21.02 3.20 -6.31
C VAL A 201 -19.95 2.82 -7.32
N VAL A 202 -18.68 3.10 -7.02
CA VAL A 202 -17.56 2.81 -7.93
C VAL A 202 -17.36 1.30 -8.09
N GLY A 203 -17.63 0.51 -7.07
CA GLY A 203 -17.67 -0.95 -7.15
C GLY A 203 -18.73 -1.45 -8.12
N THR A 204 -19.91 -0.86 -8.09
CA THR A 204 -20.99 -1.15 -9.06
C THR A 204 -20.58 -0.75 -10.48
N ILE A 205 -19.97 0.44 -10.64
CA ILE A 205 -19.44 0.89 -11.94
C ILE A 205 -18.35 -0.07 -12.43
N THR A 206 -17.48 -0.57 -11.54
CA THR A 206 -16.43 -1.54 -11.85
C THR A 206 -16.97 -2.77 -12.56
N TYR A 207 -18.12 -3.28 -12.11
CA TYR A 207 -18.76 -4.45 -12.70
C TYR A 207 -19.12 -4.24 -14.19
N PHE A 208 -19.48 -3.02 -14.59
CA PHE A 208 -19.85 -2.71 -15.97
C PHE A 208 -18.69 -2.15 -16.81
N TYR A 209 -17.78 -1.41 -16.20
CA TYR A 209 -16.71 -0.71 -16.90
C TYR A 209 -15.49 -1.57 -17.19
N MET A 210 -15.06 -2.41 -16.21
CA MET A 210 -13.89 -3.25 -16.38
C MET A 210 -14.16 -4.42 -17.31
N THR A 211 -13.12 -4.84 -18.01
CA THR A 211 -13.10 -6.05 -18.86
C THR A 211 -12.02 -6.98 -18.34
N ASP A 212 -12.27 -8.29 -18.24
CA ASP A 212 -11.31 -9.22 -17.62
C ASP A 212 -10.04 -9.41 -18.43
N ARG A 213 -10.17 -9.61 -19.73
CA ARG A 213 -9.06 -9.93 -20.65
C ARG A 213 -9.16 -9.13 -21.96
N PRO A 214 -8.03 -8.82 -22.61
CA PRO A 214 -8.05 -8.11 -23.90
C PRO A 214 -8.92 -8.77 -24.98
N VAL A 215 -8.99 -10.10 -25.02
CA VAL A 215 -9.85 -10.86 -25.96
C VAL A 215 -11.32 -10.44 -25.89
N GLN A 216 -11.79 -10.05 -24.70
CA GLN A 216 -13.18 -9.66 -24.44
C GLN A 216 -13.44 -8.16 -24.65
N ALA A 217 -12.40 -7.39 -25.03
CA ALA A 217 -12.48 -5.93 -25.09
C ALA A 217 -13.14 -5.46 -26.39
N SER A 218 -14.45 -5.27 -26.39
CA SER A 218 -15.19 -4.67 -27.50
C SER A 218 -14.81 -3.22 -27.83
N TRP A 219 -14.27 -2.49 -26.83
CA TRP A 219 -13.82 -1.11 -26.97
C TRP A 219 -12.44 -0.95 -27.64
N LEU A 220 -11.69 -2.06 -27.82
CA LEU A 220 -10.39 -2.08 -28.46
C LEU A 220 -10.54 -2.50 -29.92
N PRO A 221 -10.00 -1.75 -30.91
CA PRO A 221 -10.00 -2.16 -32.31
C PRO A 221 -9.37 -3.55 -32.51
N HIS A 222 -9.83 -4.27 -33.53
CA HIS A 222 -9.41 -5.65 -33.75
C HIS A 222 -7.90 -5.82 -33.92
N ASP A 223 -7.27 -4.96 -34.72
CA ASP A 223 -5.81 -4.95 -34.94
C ASP A 223 -5.01 -4.70 -33.66
N GLU A 224 -5.46 -3.74 -32.85
CA GLU A 224 -4.84 -3.42 -31.56
C GLU A 224 -5.04 -4.55 -30.54
N ARG A 225 -6.21 -5.16 -30.52
CA ARG A 225 -6.57 -6.27 -29.62
C ARG A 225 -5.73 -7.53 -29.96
N ASP A 226 -5.66 -7.90 -31.24
CA ASP A 226 -4.96 -9.09 -31.68
C ASP A 226 -3.44 -8.95 -31.42
N TRP A 227 -2.90 -7.75 -31.65
CA TRP A 227 -1.52 -7.44 -31.30
C TRP A 227 -1.27 -7.62 -29.79
N LEU A 228 -2.14 -7.03 -28.95
CA LEU A 228 -1.97 -7.08 -27.49
C LEU A 228 -2.08 -8.51 -26.94
N VAL A 229 -3.05 -9.29 -27.43
CA VAL A 229 -3.24 -10.68 -27.06
C VAL A 229 -1.99 -11.51 -27.39
N LYS A 230 -1.46 -11.33 -28.59
CA LYS A 230 -0.24 -12.02 -29.05
C LYS A 230 0.96 -11.68 -28.17
N GLU A 231 1.20 -10.39 -27.93
CA GLU A 231 2.34 -9.92 -27.11
C GLU A 231 2.29 -10.49 -25.69
N LEU A 232 1.12 -10.46 -25.04
CA LEU A 232 0.92 -11.00 -23.69
C LEU A 232 1.06 -12.53 -23.65
N GLN A 233 0.61 -13.24 -24.70
CA GLN A 233 0.78 -14.70 -24.80
C GLN A 233 2.25 -15.09 -24.98
N ASP A 234 2.99 -14.34 -25.77
CA ASP A 234 4.42 -14.60 -26.01
C ASP A 234 5.25 -14.33 -24.74
N GLU A 235 4.92 -13.27 -23.97
CA GLU A 235 5.49 -13.05 -22.63
C GLU A 235 5.19 -14.22 -21.68
N LEU A 236 3.95 -14.73 -21.67
CA LEU A 236 3.55 -15.83 -20.80
C LEU A 236 4.29 -17.13 -21.13
N LYS A 237 4.44 -17.44 -22.44
CA LYS A 237 5.23 -18.60 -22.90
C LYS A 237 6.70 -18.52 -22.49
N ALA A 238 7.28 -17.31 -22.55
CA ALA A 238 8.65 -17.07 -22.12
C ALA A 238 8.83 -17.31 -20.61
N LYS A 239 7.87 -16.87 -19.79
CA LYS A 239 7.88 -17.06 -18.34
C LYS A 239 7.71 -18.50 -17.89
N ASN A 240 6.85 -19.28 -18.54
CA ASN A 240 6.56 -20.67 -18.17
C ASN A 240 7.76 -21.61 -18.36
N LYS A 241 8.82 -21.18 -19.03
CA LYS A 241 10.09 -21.92 -19.15
C LYS A 241 11.01 -21.79 -17.94
N LEU A 242 10.71 -20.89 -17.00
CA LEU A 242 11.52 -20.66 -15.81
C LEU A 242 11.01 -21.53 -14.64
N ARG A 243 11.95 -22.19 -13.94
CA ARG A 243 11.63 -23.00 -12.76
C ARG A 243 11.13 -22.11 -11.63
N ASN A 244 9.95 -22.39 -11.10
CA ASN A 244 9.41 -21.73 -9.91
C ASN A 244 9.95 -22.41 -8.65
N PRO A 245 10.75 -21.76 -7.81
CA PRO A 245 11.14 -22.31 -6.52
C PRO A 245 9.92 -22.39 -5.59
N THR A 246 9.97 -23.35 -4.67
CA THR A 246 8.88 -23.55 -3.71
C THR A 246 8.97 -22.53 -2.57
N ILE A 247 7.81 -22.20 -1.98
CA ILE A 247 7.72 -21.32 -0.79
C ILE A 247 8.59 -21.88 0.36
N LEU A 248 8.69 -23.21 0.47
CA LEU A 248 9.49 -23.88 1.50
C LEU A 248 11.00 -23.59 1.35
N GLU A 249 11.49 -23.47 0.11
CA GLU A 249 12.89 -23.11 -0.15
C GLU A 249 13.19 -21.67 0.32
N ALA A 250 12.23 -20.76 0.19
CA ALA A 250 12.36 -19.39 0.69
C ALA A 250 12.51 -19.33 2.23
N PHE A 251 11.79 -20.15 2.98
CA PHE A 251 11.91 -20.21 4.45
C PHE A 251 13.24 -20.77 4.94
N ARG A 252 14.03 -21.43 4.12
CA ARG A 252 15.34 -21.97 4.49
C ARG A 252 16.48 -20.96 4.32
N ASP A 253 16.28 -19.86 3.60
CA ASP A 253 17.31 -18.83 3.43
C ASP A 253 17.24 -17.80 4.56
N ALA A 254 18.27 -17.78 5.42
CA ALA A 254 18.38 -16.84 6.54
C ALA A 254 18.33 -15.36 6.10
N ARG A 255 18.69 -15.03 4.84
CA ARG A 255 18.61 -13.67 4.31
C ARG A 255 17.14 -13.28 4.04
N ILE A 256 16.34 -14.22 3.54
CA ILE A 256 14.90 -14.01 3.32
C ILE A 256 14.19 -13.88 4.66
N LEU A 257 14.53 -14.71 5.64
CA LEU A 257 13.97 -14.60 7.01
C LEU A 257 14.28 -13.23 7.64
N ARG A 258 15.49 -12.70 7.44
CA ARG A 258 15.85 -11.35 7.91
C ARG A 258 15.05 -10.26 7.19
N LEU A 259 14.80 -10.40 5.88
CA LEU A 259 13.96 -9.48 5.12
C LEU A 259 12.50 -9.52 5.61
N ILE A 260 11.96 -10.71 5.86
CA ILE A 260 10.61 -10.90 6.41
C ILE A 260 10.51 -10.21 7.77
N LEU A 261 11.45 -10.46 8.68
CA LEU A 261 11.46 -9.87 10.00
C LEU A 261 11.65 -8.34 9.95
N ALA A 262 12.57 -7.85 9.12
CA ALA A 262 12.78 -6.42 8.94
C ALA A 262 11.51 -5.73 8.41
N TYR A 263 10.82 -6.33 7.44
CA TYR A 263 9.59 -5.78 6.87
C TYR A 263 8.43 -5.84 7.87
N PHE A 264 8.28 -6.94 8.60
CA PHE A 264 7.30 -7.06 9.68
C PHE A 264 7.48 -5.96 10.73
N LEU A 265 8.70 -5.72 11.20
CA LEU A 265 8.99 -4.66 12.16
C LEU A 265 8.79 -3.26 11.57
N ALA A 266 9.22 -3.04 10.33
CA ALA A 266 8.99 -1.78 9.65
C ALA A 266 7.48 -1.48 9.50
N LEU A 267 6.66 -2.48 9.10
CA LEU A 267 5.22 -2.33 9.02
C LEU A 267 4.55 -2.24 10.41
N THR A 268 5.08 -2.89 11.43
CA THR A 268 4.61 -2.73 12.82
C THR A 268 4.70 -1.26 13.23
N GLY A 269 5.82 -0.61 12.98
CA GLY A 269 5.98 0.82 13.23
C GLY A 269 5.14 1.69 12.30
N ALA A 270 5.14 1.40 10.99
CA ALA A 270 4.46 2.22 9.98
C ALA A 270 2.94 2.22 10.16
N LEU A 271 2.33 1.04 10.20
CA LEU A 271 0.88 0.91 10.35
C LEU A 271 0.43 1.36 11.75
N GLY A 272 1.21 1.07 12.77
CA GLY A 272 0.99 1.65 14.10
C GLY A 272 0.97 3.17 14.04
N THR A 273 1.98 3.79 13.43
CA THR A 273 2.06 5.26 13.32
C THR A 273 0.89 5.82 12.49
N ILE A 274 0.59 5.26 11.31
CA ILE A 274 -0.47 5.75 10.40
C ILE A 274 -1.83 5.81 11.10
N TYR A 275 -2.18 4.80 11.87
CA TYR A 275 -3.47 4.76 12.54
C TYR A 275 -3.52 5.59 13.83
N TRP A 276 -2.37 5.87 14.44
CA TRP A 276 -2.31 6.62 15.70
C TRP A 276 -1.88 8.07 15.54
N ILE A 277 -1.31 8.48 14.40
CA ILE A 277 -0.75 9.84 14.24
C ILE A 277 -1.77 10.96 14.45
N PRO A 278 -3.06 10.87 14.01
CA PRO A 278 -4.03 11.92 14.34
C PRO A 278 -4.20 12.07 15.85
N THR A 279 -4.30 10.94 16.56
CA THR A 279 -4.43 10.92 18.04
C THR A 279 -3.16 11.45 18.71
N PHE A 280 -1.98 11.10 18.22
CA PHE A 280 -0.71 11.63 18.75
C PHE A 280 -0.60 13.14 18.59
N VAL A 281 -0.87 13.68 17.39
CA VAL A 281 -0.88 15.11 17.14
C VAL A 281 -1.90 15.79 18.05
N LYS A 282 -3.11 15.27 18.15
CA LYS A 282 -4.18 15.83 19.00
C LYS A 282 -3.78 15.90 20.48
N ARG A 283 -3.24 14.81 21.01
CA ARG A 283 -2.86 14.72 22.45
C ARG A 283 -1.63 15.55 22.78
N LEU A 284 -0.69 15.69 21.84
CA LEU A 284 0.51 16.51 22.06
C LEU A 284 0.23 18.01 21.94
N SER A 285 -0.59 18.43 20.98
CA SER A 285 -0.77 19.86 20.66
C SER A 285 -2.06 20.47 21.19
N GLY A 286 -3.08 19.65 21.47
CA GLY A 286 -4.40 20.15 21.87
C GLY A 286 -5.19 20.90 20.79
N VAL A 287 -4.64 21.08 19.57
CA VAL A 287 -5.28 21.83 18.49
C VAL A 287 -6.59 21.22 18.02
N SER A 288 -7.37 21.97 17.23
CA SER A 288 -8.65 21.49 16.69
C SER A 288 -8.48 20.25 15.80
N ASN A 289 -9.51 19.41 15.67
CA ASN A 289 -9.46 18.22 14.79
C ASN A 289 -9.17 18.61 13.35
N GLN A 290 -9.70 19.73 12.86
CA GLN A 290 -9.41 20.25 11.53
C GLN A 290 -7.93 20.63 11.38
N THR A 291 -7.33 21.27 12.38
CA THR A 291 -5.89 21.58 12.37
C THR A 291 -5.05 20.31 12.39
N VAL A 292 -5.44 19.29 13.19
CA VAL A 292 -4.79 17.99 13.19
C VAL A 292 -4.75 17.41 11.80
N THR A 293 -5.90 17.32 11.11
CA THR A 293 -5.98 16.70 9.77
C THR A 293 -5.16 17.48 8.74
N LEU A 294 -5.11 18.80 8.81
CA LEU A 294 -4.25 19.62 7.93
C LEU A 294 -2.75 19.41 8.21
N LEU A 295 -2.35 19.28 9.48
CA LEU A 295 -0.95 18.99 9.83
C LEU A 295 -0.49 17.63 9.26
N LEU A 296 -1.38 16.68 9.07
CA LEU A 296 -1.03 15.37 8.49
C LEU A 296 -0.74 15.41 6.99
N LEU A 297 -0.97 16.52 6.31
CA LEU A 297 -0.47 16.73 4.95
C LEU A 297 1.06 16.83 4.92
N VAL A 298 1.69 17.31 6.00
CA VAL A 298 3.15 17.45 6.09
C VAL A 298 3.88 16.11 5.96
N PRO A 299 3.61 15.08 6.79
CA PRO A 299 4.25 13.78 6.62
C PRO A 299 3.92 13.11 5.28
N ALA A 300 2.75 13.33 4.71
CA ALA A 300 2.41 12.80 3.38
C ALA A 300 3.30 13.42 2.29
N LEU A 301 3.52 14.73 2.33
CA LEU A 301 4.41 15.43 1.37
C LEU A 301 5.87 15.04 1.57
N ILE A 302 6.35 14.98 2.83
CA ILE A 302 7.72 14.53 3.15
C ILE A 302 7.91 13.09 2.67
N GLY A 303 6.92 12.22 2.88
CA GLY A 303 6.95 10.84 2.45
C GLY A 303 7.04 10.70 0.94
N LEU A 304 6.24 11.45 0.20
CA LEU A 304 6.28 11.48 -1.26
C LEU A 304 7.64 11.94 -1.78
N ALA A 305 8.14 13.06 -1.28
CA ALA A 305 9.46 13.58 -1.64
C ALA A 305 10.56 12.57 -1.28
N GLY A 306 10.50 11.99 -0.09
CA GLY A 306 11.44 10.97 0.38
C GLY A 306 11.45 9.73 -0.50
N MET A 307 10.29 9.21 -0.92
CA MET A 307 10.20 8.07 -1.87
C MET A 307 10.89 8.38 -3.20
N LEU A 308 10.61 9.55 -3.77
CA LEU A 308 11.16 9.94 -5.09
C LEU A 308 12.66 10.19 -5.03
N ILE A 309 13.12 10.97 -4.06
CA ILE A 309 14.54 11.34 -3.91
C ILE A 309 15.36 10.10 -3.54
N ASN A 310 14.93 9.33 -2.56
CA ASN A 310 15.64 8.14 -2.11
C ASN A 310 15.68 7.06 -3.20
N GLY A 311 14.56 6.83 -3.90
CA GLY A 311 14.49 5.92 -5.03
C GLY A 311 15.43 6.32 -6.16
N TRP A 312 15.39 7.59 -6.59
CA TRP A 312 16.27 8.13 -7.62
C TRP A 312 17.76 8.02 -7.25
N HIS A 313 18.12 8.41 -6.03
CA HIS A 313 19.51 8.35 -5.57
C HIS A 313 20.00 6.90 -5.44
N SER A 314 19.16 6.00 -4.95
CA SER A 314 19.46 4.57 -4.87
C SER A 314 19.66 3.96 -6.26
N ASP A 315 18.87 4.38 -7.27
CA ASP A 315 19.06 3.92 -8.66
C ASP A 315 20.39 4.42 -9.23
N LYS A 316 20.73 5.69 -8.98
CA LYS A 316 21.98 6.30 -9.46
C LYS A 316 23.23 5.67 -8.83
N THR A 317 23.17 5.29 -7.56
CA THR A 317 24.31 4.71 -6.82
C THR A 317 24.35 3.19 -6.89
N ALA A 318 23.29 2.54 -7.43
CA ALA A 318 23.09 1.10 -7.40
C ALA A 318 23.15 0.48 -5.99
N GLU A 319 22.96 1.29 -4.94
CA GLU A 319 23.01 0.88 -3.54
C GLU A 319 21.59 0.88 -2.95
N ARG A 320 21.12 -0.29 -2.50
CA ARG A 320 19.76 -0.50 -1.99
C ARG A 320 19.71 -0.61 -0.47
N ARG A 321 20.74 -1.20 0.13
CA ARG A 321 20.75 -1.53 1.55
C ARG A 321 20.76 -0.29 2.44
N LEU A 322 21.67 0.66 2.18
CA LEU A 322 21.76 1.92 2.93
C LEU A 322 20.52 2.79 2.68
N HIS A 323 20.04 2.86 1.42
CA HIS A 323 18.84 3.62 1.07
C HIS A 323 17.55 3.03 1.69
N THR A 324 17.57 1.77 2.11
CA THR A 324 16.47 1.18 2.87
C THR A 324 16.66 1.40 4.38
N ALA A 325 17.88 1.22 4.89
CA ALA A 325 18.14 1.29 6.32
C ALA A 325 18.12 2.71 6.89
N ILE A 326 18.71 3.69 6.17
CA ILE A 326 18.81 5.08 6.66
C ILE A 326 17.45 5.70 6.94
N PRO A 327 16.44 5.63 6.05
CA PRO A 327 15.11 6.16 6.37
C PRO A 327 14.46 5.50 7.59
N LEU A 328 14.62 4.17 7.77
CA LEU A 328 14.11 3.46 8.94
C LEU A 328 14.81 3.93 10.23
N LEU A 329 16.14 4.06 10.20
CA LEU A 329 16.90 4.55 11.35
C LEU A 329 16.59 6.03 11.64
N ALA A 330 16.40 6.86 10.62
CA ALA A 330 15.99 8.25 10.77
C ALA A 330 14.60 8.36 11.42
N ALA A 331 13.63 7.55 10.94
CA ALA A 331 12.31 7.47 11.58
C ALA A 331 12.44 7.05 13.05
N GLY A 332 13.18 5.98 13.33
CA GLY A 332 13.44 5.50 14.69
C GLY A 332 14.06 6.58 15.57
N SER A 333 15.04 7.32 15.06
CA SER A 333 15.68 8.43 15.79
C SER A 333 14.71 9.58 16.10
N MET A 334 13.82 9.93 15.16
CA MET A 334 12.79 10.94 15.39
C MET A 334 11.79 10.50 16.47
N PHE A 335 11.36 9.23 16.47
CA PHE A 335 10.50 8.71 17.54
C PHE A 335 11.23 8.57 18.88
N ALA A 336 12.52 8.27 18.90
CA ALA A 336 13.34 8.29 20.10
C ALA A 336 13.45 9.72 20.66
N LEU A 337 13.64 10.73 19.79
CA LEU A 337 13.68 12.11 20.19
C LEU A 337 12.36 12.59 20.82
N LEU A 338 11.21 12.05 20.36
CA LEU A 338 9.91 12.28 21.00
C LEU A 338 9.86 11.82 22.46
N THR A 339 10.53 10.73 22.81
CA THR A 339 10.57 10.23 24.19
C THR A 339 11.34 11.18 25.11
N LEU A 340 12.37 11.81 24.59
CA LEU A 340 13.26 12.72 25.33
C LEU A 340 12.71 14.16 25.34
N GLY A 341 12.16 14.60 24.22
CA GLY A 341 11.70 15.97 23.99
C GLY A 341 10.26 16.26 24.41
N ARG A 342 9.60 15.39 25.18
CA ARG A 342 8.17 15.48 25.53
C ARG A 342 7.74 16.81 26.20
N HIS A 343 8.68 17.54 26.83
CA HIS A 343 8.41 18.82 27.47
C HIS A 343 8.54 20.02 26.52
N ASN A 344 9.01 19.79 25.28
CA ASN A 344 9.12 20.80 24.24
C ASN A 344 8.14 20.46 23.11
N MET A 345 6.93 21.03 23.17
CA MET A 345 5.85 20.74 22.23
C MET A 345 6.25 20.97 20.75
N PRO A 346 6.89 22.10 20.35
CA PRO A 346 7.34 22.29 18.97
C PRO A 346 8.29 21.19 18.50
N LEU A 347 9.29 20.83 19.31
CA LEU A 347 10.22 19.75 19.00
C LEU A 347 9.49 18.42 18.84
N ALA A 348 8.55 18.12 19.73
CA ALA A 348 7.76 16.89 19.68
C ALA A 348 6.93 16.80 18.38
N ILE A 349 6.22 17.87 18.01
CA ILE A 349 5.41 17.88 16.78
C ILE A 349 6.30 17.77 15.54
N VAL A 350 7.40 18.51 15.45
CA VAL A 350 8.34 18.42 14.32
C VAL A 350 8.91 17.01 14.21
N SER A 351 9.37 16.41 15.31
CA SER A 351 9.91 15.04 15.32
C SER A 351 8.86 14.02 14.91
N LEU A 352 7.61 14.17 15.35
CA LEU A 352 6.50 13.28 14.96
C LEU A 352 6.22 13.37 13.47
N LEU A 353 6.11 14.57 12.91
CA LEU A 353 5.79 14.78 11.50
C LEU A 353 6.94 14.31 10.59
N LEU A 354 8.21 14.61 10.94
CA LEU A 354 9.38 14.15 10.20
C LEU A 354 9.53 12.63 10.28
N GLY A 355 9.44 12.04 11.48
CA GLY A 355 9.51 10.60 11.69
C GLY A 355 8.45 9.87 10.89
N SER A 356 7.22 10.39 10.88
CA SER A 356 6.11 9.84 10.10
C SER A 356 6.31 10.01 8.58
N GLY A 357 6.99 11.06 8.12
CA GLY A 357 7.33 11.25 6.71
C GLY A 357 8.38 10.23 6.22
N PHE A 358 9.40 9.95 7.02
CA PHE A 358 10.44 8.97 6.65
C PHE A 358 9.92 7.53 6.47
N LEU A 359 8.72 7.21 6.98
CA LEU A 359 8.10 5.89 6.85
C LEU A 359 7.87 5.43 5.41
N TYR A 360 7.75 6.36 4.49
CA TYR A 360 7.48 6.02 3.09
C TYR A 360 8.78 5.91 2.27
N ALA A 361 9.86 6.55 2.70
CA ALA A 361 11.07 6.70 1.91
C ALA A 361 11.80 5.37 1.64
N TYR A 362 11.72 4.38 2.54
CA TYR A 362 12.38 3.08 2.38
C TYR A 362 11.67 2.14 1.39
N TYR A 363 10.41 2.39 1.07
CA TYR A 363 9.56 1.46 0.31
C TYR A 363 10.12 1.04 -1.06
N PRO A 364 10.53 1.97 -1.94
CA PRO A 364 11.01 1.61 -3.27
C PRO A 364 12.29 0.76 -3.21
N THR A 365 13.19 1.14 -2.30
CA THR A 365 14.50 0.50 -2.17
C THR A 365 14.42 -0.85 -1.49
N PHE A 366 13.51 -1.03 -0.53
CA PHE A 366 13.25 -2.30 0.12
C PHE A 366 12.82 -3.38 -0.88
N TRP A 367 11.83 -3.09 -1.72
CA TRP A 367 11.32 -4.04 -2.70
C TRP A 367 12.29 -4.36 -3.83
N ALA A 368 13.32 -3.56 -4.02
CA ALA A 368 14.41 -3.89 -4.95
C ALA A 368 15.40 -4.93 -4.37
N ILE A 369 15.52 -5.07 -3.04
CA ILE A 369 16.48 -6.00 -2.42
C ILE A 369 16.21 -7.47 -2.79
N PRO A 370 14.98 -8.02 -2.67
CA PRO A 370 14.71 -9.40 -3.04
C PRO A 370 15.00 -9.72 -4.52
N THR A 371 14.80 -8.75 -5.42
CA THR A 371 15.08 -8.95 -6.87
C THR A 371 16.58 -9.07 -7.16
N MET A 372 17.44 -8.51 -6.32
CA MET A 372 18.89 -8.64 -6.43
C MET A 372 19.42 -9.97 -5.89
N MET A 373 18.65 -10.64 -5.03
CA MET A 373 19.09 -11.84 -4.33
C MET A 373 18.53 -13.13 -4.92
N LEU A 374 17.44 -13.04 -5.67
CA LEU A 374 16.62 -14.17 -6.12
C LEU A 374 16.39 -14.12 -7.63
N SER A 375 16.15 -15.28 -8.25
CA SER A 375 15.62 -15.32 -9.61
C SER A 375 14.22 -14.66 -9.65
N GLU A 376 13.78 -14.18 -10.82
CA GLU A 376 12.47 -13.51 -10.95
C GLU A 376 11.31 -14.35 -10.40
N ALA A 377 11.34 -15.67 -10.63
CA ALA A 377 10.30 -16.58 -10.14
C ALA A 377 10.34 -16.75 -8.61
N ALA A 378 11.55 -16.83 -8.00
CA ALA A 378 11.73 -16.88 -6.56
C ALA A 378 11.32 -15.56 -5.89
N ALA A 379 11.64 -14.44 -6.53
CA ALA A 379 11.29 -13.11 -6.05
C ALA A 379 9.77 -12.93 -5.94
N ALA A 380 9.00 -13.36 -6.92
CA ALA A 380 7.53 -13.24 -6.91
C ALA A 380 6.87 -13.99 -5.74
N ALA A 381 7.28 -15.26 -5.48
CA ALA A 381 6.79 -16.03 -4.34
C ALA A 381 7.20 -15.41 -3.00
N THR A 382 8.45 -14.93 -2.93
CA THR A 382 9.02 -14.29 -1.74
C THR A 382 8.35 -12.94 -1.45
N PHE A 383 7.99 -12.16 -2.46
CA PHE A 383 7.22 -10.91 -2.28
C PHE A 383 5.88 -11.15 -1.60
N GLY A 384 5.12 -12.15 -2.04
CA GLY A 384 3.85 -12.50 -1.41
C GLY A 384 4.04 -12.86 0.07
N LEU A 385 5.04 -13.68 0.37
CA LEU A 385 5.35 -14.11 1.73
C LEU A 385 5.78 -12.94 2.63
N ILE A 386 6.73 -12.10 2.17
CA ILE A 386 7.19 -10.92 2.89
C ILE A 386 6.00 -9.98 3.16
N ASN A 387 5.15 -9.74 2.14
CA ASN A 387 4.00 -8.85 2.29
C ASN A 387 2.99 -9.39 3.29
N SER A 388 2.55 -10.64 3.17
CA SER A 388 1.54 -11.23 4.04
C SER A 388 1.99 -11.26 5.50
N ILE A 389 3.24 -11.70 5.78
CA ILE A 389 3.77 -11.68 7.15
C ILE A 389 3.95 -10.23 7.64
N GLY A 390 4.42 -9.33 6.77
CA GLY A 390 4.57 -7.92 7.09
C GLY A 390 3.25 -7.26 7.51
N GLN A 391 2.13 -7.57 6.83
CA GLN A 391 0.81 -7.01 7.17
C GLN A 391 0.34 -7.38 8.58
N LEU A 392 0.79 -8.52 9.16
CA LEU A 392 0.55 -8.83 10.57
C LEU A 392 1.18 -7.82 11.53
N GLY A 393 2.17 -7.06 11.07
CA GLY A 393 2.69 -5.90 11.78
C GLY A 393 1.62 -4.86 12.10
N GLY A 394 0.57 -4.75 11.27
CA GLY A 394 -0.57 -3.88 11.56
C GLY A 394 -1.35 -4.30 12.81
N LEU A 395 -1.53 -5.59 13.05
CA LEU A 395 -2.08 -6.09 14.32
C LEU A 395 -1.12 -5.82 15.48
N ALA A 396 0.14 -6.23 15.33
CA ALA A 396 1.15 -6.11 16.39
C ALA A 396 1.35 -4.64 16.80
N GLY A 397 1.51 -3.72 15.84
CA GLY A 397 1.75 -2.30 16.10
C GLY A 397 0.56 -1.62 16.78
N ASN A 398 -0.63 -1.76 16.20
CA ASN A 398 -1.81 -1.07 16.72
C ASN A 398 -2.23 -1.58 18.10
N TYR A 399 -2.21 -2.90 18.30
CA TYR A 399 -2.52 -3.48 19.61
C TYR A 399 -1.50 -3.06 20.67
N THR A 400 -0.19 -3.15 20.37
CA THR A 400 0.86 -2.80 21.34
C THR A 400 0.81 -1.33 21.72
N ILE A 401 0.62 -0.42 20.76
CA ILE A 401 0.47 1.02 21.04
C ILE A 401 -0.74 1.25 21.96
N GLY A 402 -1.89 0.67 21.62
CA GLY A 402 -3.11 0.80 22.45
C GLY A 402 -2.92 0.25 23.86
N TYR A 403 -2.31 -0.93 23.98
CA TYR A 403 -2.01 -1.55 25.27
C TYR A 403 -1.05 -0.71 26.13
N LEU A 404 0.04 -0.19 25.51
CA LEU A 404 1.00 0.64 26.21
C LEU A 404 0.39 1.95 26.67
N ASN A 405 -0.41 2.61 25.85
CA ASN A 405 -1.10 3.83 26.23
C ASN A 405 -2.05 3.61 27.41
N ASP A 406 -2.86 2.56 27.38
CA ASP A 406 -3.77 2.22 28.48
C ASP A 406 -3.01 1.87 29.78
N ARG A 407 -1.93 1.10 29.66
CA ARG A 407 -1.18 0.63 30.83
C ARG A 407 -0.34 1.73 31.47
N THR A 408 0.26 2.61 30.69
CA THR A 408 1.18 3.64 31.18
C THR A 408 0.55 5.03 31.30
N HIS A 409 -0.65 5.22 30.77
CA HIS A 409 -1.31 6.53 30.65
C HIS A 409 -0.41 7.60 30.01
N SER A 410 0.52 7.16 29.14
CA SER A 410 1.52 8.01 28.51
C SER A 410 1.83 7.56 27.09
N LEU A 411 2.01 8.51 26.17
CA LEU A 411 2.46 8.23 24.81
C LEU A 411 3.93 7.86 24.72
N THR A 412 4.73 8.13 25.77
CA THR A 412 6.18 7.91 25.76
C THR A 412 6.55 6.44 25.49
N ALA A 413 5.84 5.50 26.12
CA ALA A 413 6.10 4.08 25.93
C ALA A 413 5.79 3.65 24.47
N SER A 414 4.75 4.20 23.88
CA SER A 414 4.39 3.96 22.49
C SER A 414 5.43 4.54 21.52
N PHE A 415 5.94 5.74 21.77
CA PHE A 415 7.02 6.31 20.97
C PHE A 415 8.31 5.51 21.09
N ALA A 416 8.67 5.05 22.30
CA ALA A 416 9.82 4.19 22.53
C ALA A 416 9.68 2.85 21.79
N PHE A 417 8.50 2.26 21.80
CA PHE A 417 8.20 1.03 21.06
C PHE A 417 8.35 1.25 19.54
N ILE A 418 7.76 2.34 18.99
CA ILE A 418 7.89 2.67 17.57
C ILE A 418 9.36 2.91 17.19
N ALA A 419 10.11 3.65 18.02
CA ALA A 419 11.54 3.87 17.82
C ALA A 419 12.31 2.55 17.77
N LEU A 420 12.05 1.66 18.73
CA LEU A 420 12.72 0.36 18.84
C LEU A 420 12.50 -0.49 17.59
N VAL A 421 11.25 -0.65 17.13
CA VAL A 421 10.96 -1.50 15.97
C VAL A 421 11.62 -0.96 14.69
N TYR A 422 11.69 0.36 14.50
CA TYR A 422 12.39 0.95 13.36
C TYR A 422 13.91 0.80 13.42
N VAL A 423 14.48 1.02 14.58
CA VAL A 423 15.93 0.85 14.79
C VAL A 423 16.33 -0.62 14.56
N VAL A 424 15.55 -1.57 15.08
CA VAL A 424 15.81 -3.00 14.85
C VAL A 424 15.64 -3.36 13.38
N ALA A 425 14.56 -2.87 12.71
CA ALA A 425 14.34 -3.11 11.28
C ALA A 425 15.49 -2.57 10.44
N GLY A 426 15.94 -1.33 10.69
CA GLY A 426 17.07 -0.71 9.99
C GLY A 426 18.37 -1.49 10.18
N ASN A 427 18.67 -1.94 11.41
CA ASN A 427 19.86 -2.75 11.69
C ASN A 427 19.79 -4.14 11.04
N LEU A 428 18.62 -4.77 10.98
CA LEU A 428 18.43 -6.02 10.24
C LEU A 428 18.76 -5.84 8.75
N ILE A 429 18.31 -4.75 8.13
CA ILE A 429 18.67 -4.43 6.75
C ILE A 429 20.17 -4.22 6.60
N LEU A 430 20.83 -3.48 7.51
CA LEU A 430 22.27 -3.28 7.48
C LEU A 430 23.07 -4.59 7.65
N SER A 431 22.50 -5.57 8.34
CA SER A 431 23.15 -6.89 8.54
C SER A 431 23.09 -7.79 7.29
N LEU A 432 22.30 -7.43 6.27
CA LEU A 432 22.22 -8.21 5.04
C LEU A 432 23.51 -8.09 4.23
N ARG A 433 24.09 -9.22 3.90
CA ARG A 433 25.19 -9.31 2.94
C ARG A 433 24.61 -9.56 1.54
N ILE A 434 24.39 -8.49 0.81
CA ILE A 434 23.98 -8.56 -0.59
C ILE A 434 25.28 -8.72 -1.38
N ARG A 435 25.54 -9.92 -1.92
CA ARG A 435 26.62 -10.11 -2.92
C ARG A 435 26.04 -9.63 -4.25
N ASP A 436 26.73 -8.74 -4.93
CA ASP A 436 26.41 -8.40 -6.31
C ASP A 436 26.54 -9.69 -7.13
N PRO A 437 25.43 -10.21 -7.72
CA PRO A 437 25.49 -11.43 -8.53
C PRO A 437 26.21 -11.22 -9.88
N ILE A 438 26.49 -9.99 -10.24
CA ILE A 438 27.12 -9.62 -11.50
C ILE A 438 28.24 -8.64 -11.19
N GLY A 439 29.47 -9.16 -11.13
CA GLY A 439 30.69 -8.35 -11.16
C GLY A 439 30.91 -7.70 -12.52
N VAL A 440 29.96 -6.84 -12.94
CA VAL A 440 30.05 -6.09 -14.19
C VAL A 440 29.65 -4.65 -13.91
N LEU A 441 30.59 -3.90 -13.40
CA LEU A 441 30.87 -2.54 -13.86
C LEU A 441 32.29 -2.17 -13.38
N PRO A 442 33.24 -1.81 -14.27
CA PRO A 442 34.52 -1.29 -13.85
C PRO A 442 34.30 0.03 -13.12
N ARG A 443 34.91 0.16 -11.93
CA ARG A 443 35.07 1.47 -11.28
C ARG A 443 35.78 2.38 -12.29
N SER A 444 35.03 3.30 -12.89
CA SER A 444 35.62 4.44 -13.56
C SER A 444 36.26 5.33 -12.50
N ASN A 445 37.59 5.39 -12.52
CA ASN A 445 38.37 6.37 -11.81
C ASN A 445 37.90 7.80 -12.08
#